data_55df22bd5ea8acb7a62b91296a7c3271
#
_entry.id   55df22bd5ea8acb7a62b91296a7c3271
#
_cell.length_a   1.000
_cell.length_b   1.000
_cell.length_c   1.000
_cell.angle_alpha   90.00
_cell.angle_beta   90.00
_cell.angle_gamma   90.00
#
_symmetry.space_group_name_H-M   'P 1'
#
loop_
_entity.id
_entity.type
_entity.pdbx_description
1 polymer ?
#
loop_
_entity_poly.entity_id
_entity_poly.type
_entity_poly.pdbx_seq_one_letter_code
_entity_poly.pdbx_strand_id
1 'polypeptide(L)'
;MKTAQIDPFFATLKAANPMPNTELEYTSVFELLAAVLLSAQATDVGVNKATRRLFPVAGTPQKILDLGLAGLENHIKTIGLYRSKAKHLMETCRILVEQHGGQVPRTREALEALPGVGRKTANVVLNSAFGEPTMAVDTHIFRMGNRTGLAPGKTPLEVELKLLKRIPAQYLVDAHHWLILHGRYVCQARKPLCAQCSVAAFCDFKPKTA
;
A
#
# COMPACT_ATOMS: atom_id res chain seq x y z
N MET A 1 22.34 -8.57 1.93
CA MET A 1 21.96 -9.52 0.84
C MET A 1 22.82 -9.27 -0.38
N LYS A 2 23.50 -10.30 -0.90
CA LYS A 2 24.32 -10.24 -2.11
C LYS A 2 23.42 -10.20 -3.36
N THR A 3 23.90 -9.61 -4.45
CA THR A 3 23.12 -9.47 -5.70
C THR A 3 22.62 -10.81 -6.23
N ALA A 4 23.46 -11.85 -6.23
CA ALA A 4 23.08 -13.20 -6.66
C ALA A 4 21.98 -13.87 -5.83
N GLN A 5 21.65 -13.33 -4.65
CA GLN A 5 20.58 -13.86 -3.79
C GLN A 5 19.22 -13.21 -4.05
N ILE A 6 19.17 -12.12 -4.82
CA ILE A 6 17.94 -11.33 -4.99
C ILE A 6 16.93 -12.07 -5.89
N ASP A 7 17.38 -12.62 -6.99
CA ASP A 7 16.50 -13.37 -7.89
C ASP A 7 15.89 -14.60 -7.19
N PRO A 8 16.66 -15.51 -6.56
CA PRO A 8 16.08 -16.65 -5.83
C PRO A 8 15.23 -16.23 -4.64
N PHE A 9 15.49 -15.07 -3.99
CA PHE A 9 14.63 -14.52 -2.94
C PHE A 9 13.22 -14.21 -3.48
N PHE A 10 13.11 -13.47 -4.60
CA PHE A 10 11.82 -13.15 -5.19
C PHE A 10 11.16 -14.36 -5.87
N ALA A 11 11.92 -15.24 -6.51
CA ALA A 11 11.40 -16.48 -7.04
C ALA A 11 10.71 -17.34 -5.96
N THR A 12 11.31 -17.39 -4.76
CA THR A 12 10.71 -18.11 -3.60
C THR A 12 9.42 -17.44 -3.13
N LEU A 13 9.37 -16.10 -3.04
CA LEU A 13 8.15 -15.38 -2.66
C LEU A 13 7.04 -15.58 -3.71
N LYS A 14 7.40 -15.53 -5.00
CA LYS A 14 6.47 -15.77 -6.11
C LYS A 14 5.92 -17.20 -6.08
N ALA A 15 6.76 -18.19 -5.83
CA ALA A 15 6.31 -19.59 -5.73
C ALA A 15 5.33 -19.78 -4.55
N ALA A 16 5.56 -19.10 -3.42
CA ALA A 16 4.68 -19.18 -2.25
C ALA A 16 3.34 -18.42 -2.43
N ASN A 17 3.33 -17.35 -3.21
CA ASN A 17 2.15 -16.53 -3.52
C ASN A 17 2.24 -15.99 -4.95
N PRO A 18 1.77 -16.72 -5.97
CA PRO A 18 1.90 -16.31 -7.38
C PRO A 18 1.13 -15.06 -7.76
N MET A 19 0.06 -14.71 -7.03
CA MET A 19 -0.82 -13.59 -7.31
C MET A 19 -1.02 -12.74 -6.03
N PRO A 20 0.03 -12.02 -5.59
CA PRO A 20 -0.08 -11.21 -4.38
C PRO A 20 -0.97 -9.99 -4.65
N ASN A 21 -1.78 -9.62 -3.65
CA ASN A 21 -2.68 -8.48 -3.77
C ASN A 21 -2.78 -7.74 -2.44
N THR A 22 -3.34 -6.53 -2.48
CA THR A 22 -3.69 -5.78 -1.28
C THR A 22 -4.82 -6.48 -0.51
N GLU A 23 -4.88 -6.25 0.80
CA GLU A 23 -5.98 -6.72 1.66
C GLU A 23 -7.16 -5.73 1.72
N LEU A 24 -7.02 -4.56 1.07
CA LEU A 24 -8.13 -3.63 0.90
C LEU A 24 -9.11 -4.14 -0.16
N GLU A 25 -10.41 -3.98 0.11
CA GLU A 25 -11.49 -4.40 -0.78
C GLU A 25 -11.95 -3.22 -1.64
N TYR A 26 -11.98 -3.41 -2.95
CA TYR A 26 -12.41 -2.40 -3.91
C TYR A 26 -12.85 -3.05 -5.23
N THR A 27 -13.67 -2.36 -6.00
CA THR A 27 -14.15 -2.78 -7.32
C THR A 27 -13.77 -1.78 -8.42
N SER A 28 -13.31 -0.59 -8.05
CA SER A 28 -12.89 0.46 -8.99
C SER A 28 -11.60 1.15 -8.53
N VAL A 29 -10.93 1.83 -9.45
CA VAL A 29 -9.72 2.63 -9.14
C VAL A 29 -10.02 3.72 -8.12
N PHE A 30 -11.20 4.34 -8.19
CA PHE A 30 -11.62 5.34 -7.21
C PHE A 30 -11.81 4.71 -5.82
N GLU A 31 -12.47 3.57 -5.73
CA GLU A 31 -12.64 2.86 -4.45
C GLU A 31 -11.30 2.48 -3.83
N LEU A 32 -10.33 2.06 -4.64
CA LEU A 32 -8.96 1.83 -4.15
C LEU A 32 -8.35 3.10 -3.58
N LEU A 33 -8.37 4.22 -4.33
CA LEU A 33 -7.84 5.51 -3.85
C LEU A 33 -8.50 5.90 -2.52
N ALA A 34 -9.83 5.84 -2.44
CA ALA A 34 -10.58 6.14 -1.23
C ALA A 34 -10.19 5.22 -0.06
N ALA A 35 -10.12 3.90 -0.29
CA ALA A 35 -9.72 2.94 0.73
C ALA A 35 -8.29 3.17 1.22
N VAL A 36 -7.33 3.45 0.32
CA VAL A 36 -5.94 3.75 0.70
C VAL A 36 -5.85 5.06 1.48
N LEU A 37 -6.58 6.11 1.10
CA LEU A 37 -6.66 7.37 1.85
C LEU A 37 -7.22 7.11 3.27
N LEU A 38 -8.28 6.32 3.37
CA LEU A 38 -8.90 5.97 4.65
C LEU A 38 -8.00 5.07 5.51
N SER A 39 -7.06 4.32 4.92
CA SER A 39 -6.17 3.39 5.64
C SER A 39 -5.01 4.07 6.38
N ALA A 40 -4.77 5.37 6.17
CA ALA A 40 -3.74 6.10 6.91
C ALA A 40 -3.96 5.98 8.43
N GLN A 41 -2.99 5.37 9.15
CA GLN A 41 -3.09 5.08 10.59
C GLN A 41 -4.35 4.27 10.99
N ALA A 42 -4.81 3.38 10.11
CA ALA A 42 -5.92 2.46 10.39
C ALA A 42 -5.58 1.06 9.87
N THR A 43 -6.28 0.04 10.36
CA THR A 43 -6.11 -1.33 9.86
C THR A 43 -6.97 -1.56 8.61
N ASP A 44 -6.48 -2.39 7.69
CA ASP A 44 -7.24 -2.73 6.47
C ASP A 44 -8.60 -3.36 6.82
N VAL A 45 -8.65 -4.19 7.86
CA VAL A 45 -9.92 -4.78 8.39
C VAL A 45 -10.90 -3.69 8.81
N GLY A 46 -10.43 -2.67 9.54
CA GLY A 46 -11.27 -1.54 9.97
C GLY A 46 -11.77 -0.70 8.80
N VAL A 47 -10.90 -0.47 7.81
CA VAL A 47 -11.27 0.23 6.57
C VAL A 47 -12.31 -0.57 5.78
N ASN A 48 -12.05 -1.85 5.52
CA ASN A 48 -12.98 -2.72 4.78
C ASN A 48 -14.36 -2.76 5.44
N LYS A 49 -14.43 -2.84 6.78
CA LYS A 49 -15.71 -2.80 7.52
C LYS A 49 -16.51 -1.51 7.24
N ALA A 50 -15.83 -0.37 7.08
CA ALA A 50 -16.48 0.90 6.78
C ALA A 50 -16.83 1.01 5.28
N THR A 51 -15.91 0.64 4.39
CA THR A 51 -16.06 0.77 2.94
C THR A 51 -17.11 -0.19 2.36
N ARG A 52 -17.28 -1.39 2.92
CA ARG A 52 -18.39 -2.30 2.57
C ARG A 52 -19.78 -1.66 2.75
N ARG A 53 -19.91 -0.66 3.63
CA ARG A 53 -21.14 0.10 3.84
C ARG A 53 -21.19 1.39 3.02
N LEU A 54 -20.03 1.97 2.69
CA LEU A 54 -19.91 3.22 1.95
C LEU A 54 -20.03 3.01 0.45
N PHE A 55 -19.23 2.11 -0.12
CA PHE A 55 -19.09 1.97 -1.58
C PHE A 55 -20.37 1.57 -2.32
N PRO A 56 -21.27 0.71 -1.78
CA PRO A 56 -22.56 0.44 -2.45
C PRO A 56 -23.44 1.68 -2.62
N VAL A 57 -23.32 2.68 -1.74
CA VAL A 57 -24.09 3.94 -1.81
C VAL A 57 -23.32 5.04 -2.52
N ALA A 58 -21.99 5.11 -2.30
CA ALA A 58 -21.15 6.22 -2.76
C ALA A 58 -19.79 5.71 -3.31
N GLY A 59 -19.80 4.85 -4.32
CA GLY A 59 -18.61 4.25 -4.95
C GLY A 59 -17.99 5.09 -6.07
N THR A 60 -18.38 6.36 -6.25
CA THR A 60 -17.79 7.29 -7.23
C THR A 60 -17.54 8.66 -6.60
N PRO A 61 -16.61 9.49 -7.15
CA PRO A 61 -16.38 10.84 -6.63
C PRO A 61 -17.65 11.66 -6.51
N GLN A 62 -18.50 11.67 -7.55
CA GLN A 62 -19.74 12.44 -7.54
C GLN A 62 -20.68 11.95 -6.42
N LYS A 63 -20.88 10.65 -6.27
CA LYS A 63 -21.73 10.11 -5.20
C LYS A 63 -21.23 10.41 -3.79
N ILE A 64 -19.91 10.51 -3.59
CA ILE A 64 -19.34 10.98 -2.30
C ILE A 64 -19.74 12.45 -2.07
N LEU A 65 -19.66 13.30 -3.10
CA LEU A 65 -20.08 14.72 -3.00
C LEU A 65 -21.57 14.83 -2.70
N ASP A 66 -22.40 14.05 -3.39
CA ASP A 66 -23.87 14.03 -3.20
C ASP A 66 -24.26 13.55 -1.78
N LEU A 67 -23.49 12.61 -1.20
CA LEU A 67 -23.68 12.15 0.18
C LEU A 67 -23.42 13.24 1.23
N GLY A 68 -22.55 14.19 0.88
CA GLY A 68 -22.14 15.29 1.75
C GLY A 68 -21.22 14.87 2.89
N LEU A 69 -20.60 15.87 3.53
CA LEU A 69 -19.61 15.62 4.58
C LEU A 69 -20.20 14.83 5.77
N ALA A 70 -21.37 15.23 6.25
CA ALA A 70 -22.02 14.55 7.38
C ALA A 70 -22.39 13.10 7.07
N GLY A 71 -22.88 12.83 5.85
CA GLY A 71 -23.17 11.48 5.39
C GLY A 71 -21.91 10.62 5.31
N LEU A 72 -20.83 11.17 4.74
CA LEU A 72 -19.54 10.48 4.67
C LEU A 72 -18.98 10.17 6.06
N GLU A 73 -18.95 11.16 6.97
CA GLU A 73 -18.50 10.97 8.35
C GLU A 73 -19.28 9.86 9.05
N ASN A 74 -20.60 9.78 8.87
CA ASN A 74 -21.41 8.73 9.47
C ASN A 74 -21.02 7.31 9.00
N HIS A 75 -20.62 7.14 7.73
CA HIS A 75 -20.18 5.85 7.20
C HIS A 75 -18.79 5.44 7.72
N ILE A 76 -17.87 6.40 7.92
CA ILE A 76 -16.47 6.11 8.27
C ILE A 76 -16.12 6.42 9.74
N LYS A 77 -17.08 6.76 10.60
CA LYS A 77 -16.84 7.16 12.00
C LYS A 77 -16.15 6.10 12.88
N THR A 78 -16.10 4.85 12.42
CA THR A 78 -15.36 3.78 13.10
C THR A 78 -13.86 3.78 12.77
N ILE A 79 -13.42 4.59 11.82
CA ILE A 79 -12.02 4.73 11.43
C ILE A 79 -11.38 5.85 12.24
N GLY A 80 -10.18 5.65 12.77
CA GLY A 80 -9.43 6.69 13.45
C GLY A 80 -9.21 7.93 12.56
N LEU A 81 -9.29 9.12 13.15
CA LEU A 81 -9.15 10.42 12.45
C LEU A 81 -10.21 10.63 11.34
N TYR A 82 -11.38 10.02 11.46
CA TYR A 82 -12.40 10.01 10.42
C TYR A 82 -12.82 11.39 9.93
N ARG A 83 -12.90 12.40 10.80
CA ARG A 83 -13.28 13.78 10.42
C ARG A 83 -12.28 14.40 9.45
N SER A 84 -10.98 14.28 9.73
CA SER A 84 -9.93 14.77 8.83
C SER A 84 -9.91 13.99 7.52
N LYS A 85 -10.06 12.66 7.59
CA LYS A 85 -10.13 11.79 6.40
C LYS A 85 -11.36 12.10 5.54
N ALA A 86 -12.51 12.34 6.16
CA ALA A 86 -13.72 12.76 5.44
C ALA A 86 -13.51 14.07 4.68
N LYS A 87 -12.91 15.08 5.33
CA LYS A 87 -12.59 16.36 4.67
C LYS A 87 -11.64 16.17 3.48
N HIS A 88 -10.55 15.40 3.67
CA HIS A 88 -9.62 15.12 2.58
C HIS A 88 -10.29 14.36 1.43
N LEU A 89 -11.09 13.34 1.72
CA LEU A 89 -11.79 12.57 0.69
C LEU A 89 -12.83 13.43 -0.06
N MET A 90 -13.59 14.28 0.63
CA MET A 90 -14.52 15.23 0.01
C MET A 90 -13.80 16.16 -0.96
N GLU A 91 -12.70 16.77 -0.50
CA GLU A 91 -11.93 17.70 -1.33
C GLU A 91 -11.24 16.97 -2.50
N THR A 92 -10.71 15.77 -2.27
CA THR A 92 -10.20 14.90 -3.33
C THR A 92 -11.28 14.62 -4.38
N CYS A 93 -12.51 14.26 -3.96
CA CYS A 93 -13.62 14.02 -4.88
C CYS A 93 -13.98 15.27 -5.70
N ARG A 94 -13.96 16.46 -5.06
CA ARG A 94 -14.21 17.72 -5.75
C ARG A 94 -13.18 17.97 -6.86
N ILE A 95 -11.89 17.82 -6.55
CA ILE A 95 -10.80 17.97 -7.53
C ILE A 95 -10.93 16.93 -8.66
N LEU A 96 -11.23 15.69 -8.33
CA LEU A 96 -11.42 14.63 -9.34
C LEU A 96 -12.55 14.98 -10.31
N VAL A 97 -13.69 15.48 -9.82
CA VAL A 97 -14.81 15.87 -10.66
C VAL A 97 -14.48 17.09 -11.51
N GLU A 98 -13.94 18.15 -10.89
CA GLU A 98 -13.71 19.44 -11.56
C GLU A 98 -12.54 19.41 -12.54
N GLN A 99 -11.45 18.66 -12.24
CA GLN A 99 -10.19 18.75 -12.97
C GLN A 99 -9.82 17.46 -13.72
N HIS A 100 -10.43 16.32 -13.35
CA HIS A 100 -10.08 15.01 -13.90
C HIS A 100 -11.29 14.25 -14.47
N GLY A 101 -12.44 14.90 -14.67
CA GLY A 101 -13.65 14.28 -15.22
C GLY A 101 -14.16 13.08 -14.39
N GLY A 102 -13.94 13.11 -13.07
CA GLY A 102 -14.31 12.04 -12.15
C GLY A 102 -13.36 10.83 -12.17
N GLN A 103 -12.25 10.89 -12.89
CA GLN A 103 -11.27 9.79 -12.99
C GLN A 103 -10.09 10.02 -12.07
N VAL A 104 -9.49 8.91 -11.60
CA VAL A 104 -8.25 8.96 -10.82
C VAL A 104 -7.06 9.17 -11.77
N PRO A 105 -6.21 10.19 -11.56
CA PRO A 105 -5.06 10.45 -12.42
C PRO A 105 -4.03 9.34 -12.32
N ARG A 106 -3.26 9.15 -13.40
CA ARG A 106 -2.25 8.08 -13.54
C ARG A 106 -0.81 8.54 -13.33
N THR A 107 -0.58 9.77 -12.87
CA THR A 107 0.77 10.25 -12.57
C THR A 107 0.93 10.49 -11.09
N ARG A 108 2.16 10.30 -10.59
CA ARG A 108 2.46 10.52 -9.18
C ARG A 108 2.20 11.96 -8.76
N GLU A 109 2.62 12.90 -9.61
CA GLU A 109 2.49 14.33 -9.36
C GLU A 109 1.02 14.74 -9.19
N ALA A 110 0.15 14.26 -10.08
CA ALA A 110 -1.28 14.55 -10.00
C ALA A 110 -1.96 13.85 -8.80
N LEU A 111 -1.50 12.65 -8.43
CA LEU A 111 -1.99 11.96 -7.23
C LEU A 111 -1.53 12.67 -5.96
N GLU A 112 -0.27 13.07 -5.86
CA GLU A 112 0.28 13.78 -4.68
C GLU A 112 -0.32 15.19 -4.52
N ALA A 113 -0.87 15.78 -5.58
CA ALA A 113 -1.61 17.04 -5.51
C ALA A 113 -3.00 16.89 -4.83
N LEU A 114 -3.51 15.66 -4.69
CA LEU A 114 -4.80 15.41 -4.04
C LEU A 114 -4.66 15.49 -2.51
N PRO A 115 -5.61 16.11 -1.80
CA PRO A 115 -5.57 16.23 -0.34
C PRO A 115 -5.50 14.88 0.37
N GLY A 116 -4.55 14.73 1.29
CA GLY A 116 -4.32 13.49 2.03
C GLY A 116 -3.61 12.38 1.26
N VAL A 117 -3.21 12.63 0.02
CA VAL A 117 -2.44 11.71 -0.81
C VAL A 117 -0.97 12.10 -0.79
N GLY A 118 -0.16 11.39 -0.04
CA GLY A 118 1.29 11.51 -0.07
C GLY A 118 1.93 10.46 -0.98
N ARG A 119 3.26 10.51 -1.12
CA ARG A 119 4.06 9.61 -1.96
C ARG A 119 3.73 8.13 -1.78
N LYS A 120 3.58 7.67 -0.52
CA LYS A 120 3.23 6.28 -0.24
C LYS A 120 1.86 5.91 -0.83
N THR A 121 0.85 6.76 -0.61
CA THR A 121 -0.51 6.54 -1.13
C THR A 121 -0.53 6.55 -2.66
N ALA A 122 0.15 7.52 -3.28
CA ALA A 122 0.28 7.58 -4.73
C ALA A 122 0.94 6.32 -5.30
N ASN A 123 2.04 5.83 -4.68
CA ASN A 123 2.71 4.61 -5.10
C ASN A 123 1.82 3.36 -4.98
N VAL A 124 1.00 3.24 -3.92
CA VAL A 124 0.05 2.13 -3.79
C VAL A 124 -0.99 2.16 -4.92
N VAL A 125 -1.56 3.33 -5.21
CA VAL A 125 -2.57 3.46 -6.27
C VAL A 125 -1.97 3.15 -7.64
N LEU A 126 -0.79 3.70 -7.94
CA LEU A 126 -0.10 3.44 -9.21
C LEU A 126 0.23 1.95 -9.38
N ASN A 127 0.72 1.29 -8.33
CA ASN A 127 1.03 -0.13 -8.38
C ASN A 127 -0.24 -0.98 -8.51
N SER A 128 -1.17 -0.84 -7.57
CA SER A 128 -2.32 -1.77 -7.47
C SER A 128 -3.40 -1.55 -8.52
N ALA A 129 -3.62 -0.29 -8.97
CA ALA A 129 -4.66 0.01 -9.95
C ALA A 129 -4.15 0.05 -11.39
N PHE A 130 -2.89 0.45 -11.59
CA PHE A 130 -2.34 0.69 -12.93
C PHE A 130 -1.20 -0.25 -13.32
N GLY A 131 -0.77 -1.14 -12.40
CA GLY A 131 0.31 -2.08 -12.65
C GLY A 131 1.69 -1.42 -12.79
N GLU A 132 1.83 -0.18 -12.30
CA GLU A 132 3.10 0.53 -12.37
C GLU A 132 4.12 -0.08 -11.38
N PRO A 133 5.40 -0.20 -11.77
CA PRO A 133 6.43 -0.79 -10.91
C PRO A 133 6.88 0.17 -9.82
N THR A 134 5.94 0.63 -8.97
CA THR A 134 6.21 1.53 -7.86
C THR A 134 6.34 0.75 -6.54
N MET A 135 7.02 1.36 -5.55
CA MET A 135 7.24 0.75 -4.24
C MET A 135 6.78 1.69 -3.13
N ALA A 136 5.67 1.35 -2.49
CA ALA A 136 5.13 2.15 -1.38
C ALA A 136 5.72 1.69 -0.05
N VAL A 137 6.86 2.24 0.33
CA VAL A 137 7.58 1.85 1.55
C VAL A 137 6.83 2.28 2.79
N ASP A 138 6.24 1.32 3.48
CA ASP A 138 5.65 1.45 4.81
C ASP A 138 6.61 0.87 5.88
N THR A 139 6.15 0.80 7.13
CA THR A 139 6.94 0.24 8.23
C THR A 139 7.32 -1.24 8.04
N HIS A 140 6.49 -2.01 7.33
CA HIS A 140 6.77 -3.42 7.04
C HIS A 140 7.86 -3.55 5.96
N ILE A 141 7.73 -2.85 4.85
CA ILE A 141 8.71 -2.87 3.76
C ILE A 141 10.01 -2.20 4.21
N PHE A 142 9.96 -1.10 4.96
CA PHE A 142 11.15 -0.47 5.54
C PHE A 142 11.94 -1.46 6.41
N ARG A 143 11.25 -2.18 7.30
CA ARG A 143 11.86 -3.21 8.12
C ARG A 143 12.42 -4.36 7.29
N MET A 144 11.66 -4.83 6.29
CA MET A 144 12.11 -5.90 5.39
C MET A 144 13.38 -5.51 4.64
N GLY A 145 13.41 -4.34 4.02
CA GLY A 145 14.55 -3.84 3.26
C GLY A 145 15.83 -3.80 4.10
N ASN A 146 15.73 -3.28 5.33
CA ASN A 146 16.85 -3.18 6.25
C ASN A 146 17.26 -4.55 6.83
N ARG A 147 16.29 -5.32 7.33
CA ARG A 147 16.54 -6.56 8.04
C ARG A 147 17.11 -7.66 7.15
N THR A 148 16.59 -7.78 5.95
CA THR A 148 17.07 -8.77 4.98
C THR A 148 18.38 -8.37 4.28
N GLY A 149 18.79 -7.11 4.41
CA GLY A 149 19.91 -6.55 3.64
C GLY A 149 19.57 -6.32 2.15
N LEU A 150 18.29 -6.45 1.78
CA LEU A 150 17.83 -6.22 0.39
C LEU A 150 18.01 -4.75 -0.01
N ALA A 151 17.61 -3.82 0.86
CA ALA A 151 17.70 -2.38 0.61
C ALA A 151 17.92 -1.61 1.92
N PRO A 152 19.12 -1.69 2.53
CA PRO A 152 19.40 -0.95 3.76
C PRO A 152 19.34 0.56 3.52
N GLY A 153 18.56 1.28 4.35
CA GLY A 153 18.41 2.73 4.25
C GLY A 153 17.92 3.34 5.56
N LYS A 154 18.19 4.62 5.76
CA LYS A 154 17.81 5.38 6.96
C LYS A 154 16.41 5.99 6.82
N THR A 155 15.95 6.23 5.60
CA THR A 155 14.65 6.83 5.29
C THR A 155 13.83 5.91 4.37
N PRO A 156 12.47 6.02 4.38
CA PRO A 156 11.63 5.30 3.44
C PRO A 156 12.01 5.55 1.98
N LEU A 157 12.37 6.77 1.62
CA LEU A 157 12.77 7.13 0.25
C LEU A 157 14.08 6.42 -0.16
N GLU A 158 15.08 6.36 0.72
CA GLU A 158 16.32 5.63 0.43
C GLU A 158 16.04 4.14 0.19
N VAL A 159 15.17 3.54 1.01
CA VAL A 159 14.75 2.13 0.86
C VAL A 159 14.00 1.94 -0.45
N GLU A 160 13.04 2.83 -0.78
CA GLU A 160 12.29 2.82 -2.04
C GLU A 160 13.23 2.81 -3.26
N LEU A 161 14.12 3.80 -3.35
CA LEU A 161 15.05 3.94 -4.48
C LEU A 161 15.99 2.74 -4.62
N LYS A 162 16.46 2.18 -3.50
CA LYS A 162 17.29 0.98 -3.52
C LYS A 162 16.50 -0.27 -3.95
N LEU A 163 15.27 -0.43 -3.48
CA LEU A 163 14.40 -1.53 -3.91
C LEU A 163 14.16 -1.47 -5.42
N LEU A 164 13.74 -0.33 -5.94
CA LEU A 164 13.49 -0.14 -7.37
C LEU A 164 14.73 -0.41 -8.23
N LYS A 165 15.94 -0.08 -7.74
CA LYS A 165 17.19 -0.35 -8.43
C LYS A 165 17.62 -1.82 -8.39
N ARG A 166 17.33 -2.53 -7.30
CA ARG A 166 17.89 -3.87 -7.03
C ARG A 166 16.97 -5.02 -7.43
N ILE A 167 15.66 -4.78 -7.41
CA ILE A 167 14.68 -5.82 -7.73
C ILE A 167 14.68 -6.05 -9.24
N PRO A 168 14.82 -7.30 -9.73
CA PRO A 168 14.70 -7.60 -11.14
C PRO A 168 13.34 -7.18 -11.72
N ALA A 169 13.32 -6.63 -12.93
CA ALA A 169 12.15 -6.04 -13.57
C ALA A 169 10.91 -6.96 -13.56
N GLN A 170 11.13 -8.26 -13.73
CA GLN A 170 10.07 -9.29 -13.72
C GLN A 170 9.31 -9.44 -12.40
N TYR A 171 9.82 -8.88 -11.30
CA TYR A 171 9.20 -8.95 -9.98
C TYR A 171 8.68 -7.59 -9.49
N LEU A 172 9.08 -6.46 -10.12
CA LEU A 172 8.86 -5.12 -9.57
C LEU A 172 7.40 -4.81 -9.27
N VAL A 173 6.48 -5.23 -10.13
CA VAL A 173 5.05 -4.95 -9.93
C VAL A 173 4.52 -5.65 -8.68
N ASP A 174 4.84 -6.94 -8.52
CA ASP A 174 4.34 -7.76 -7.43
C ASP A 174 5.17 -7.61 -6.13
N ALA A 175 6.40 -7.12 -6.23
CA ALA A 175 7.34 -7.03 -5.12
C ALA A 175 6.80 -6.23 -3.93
N HIS A 176 6.03 -5.16 -4.18
CA HIS A 176 5.38 -4.38 -3.13
C HIS A 176 4.50 -5.27 -2.25
N HIS A 177 3.62 -6.06 -2.86
CA HIS A 177 2.69 -6.91 -2.14
C HIS A 177 3.39 -8.08 -1.43
N TRP A 178 4.37 -8.74 -2.07
CA TRP A 178 5.16 -9.78 -1.39
C TRP A 178 5.87 -9.25 -0.15
N LEU A 179 6.53 -8.09 -0.27
CA LEU A 179 7.29 -7.53 0.84
C LEU A 179 6.40 -7.07 1.98
N ILE A 180 5.25 -6.43 1.70
CA ILE A 180 4.33 -5.98 2.75
C ILE A 180 3.69 -7.16 3.46
N LEU A 181 3.19 -8.18 2.74
CA LEU A 181 2.57 -9.37 3.30
C LEU A 181 3.57 -10.18 4.13
N HIS A 182 4.77 -10.43 3.59
CA HIS A 182 5.83 -11.12 4.32
C HIS A 182 6.26 -10.35 5.57
N GLY A 183 6.39 -9.04 5.48
CA GLY A 183 6.69 -8.17 6.62
C GLY A 183 5.58 -8.15 7.67
N ARG A 184 4.34 -8.29 7.26
CA ARG A 184 3.17 -8.29 8.15
C ARG A 184 3.03 -9.61 8.90
N TYR A 185 3.16 -10.73 8.21
CA TYR A 185 2.81 -12.05 8.75
C TYR A 185 4.00 -12.91 9.17
N VAL A 186 5.17 -12.75 8.56
CA VAL A 186 6.35 -13.57 8.83
C VAL A 186 7.45 -12.76 9.50
N CYS A 187 7.97 -11.73 8.83
CA CYS A 187 9.05 -10.90 9.37
C CYS A 187 8.50 -9.82 10.31
N GLN A 188 7.83 -10.22 11.38
CA GLN A 188 7.19 -9.34 12.35
C GLN A 188 8.19 -8.46 13.10
N ALA A 189 7.73 -7.32 13.65
CA ALA A 189 8.61 -6.32 14.25
C ALA A 189 9.36 -6.85 15.48
N ARG A 190 8.61 -7.38 16.45
CA ARG A 190 9.17 -7.83 17.75
C ARG A 190 9.69 -9.27 17.72
N LYS A 191 8.94 -10.19 17.11
CA LYS A 191 9.27 -11.61 17.07
C LYS A 191 9.10 -12.15 15.64
N PRO A 192 10.12 -12.00 14.77
CA PRO A 192 10.05 -12.55 13.42
C PRO A 192 10.04 -14.08 13.44
N LEU A 193 9.22 -14.69 12.60
CA LEU A 193 9.06 -16.14 12.52
C LEU A 193 10.14 -16.73 11.59
N CYS A 194 11.43 -16.62 11.98
CA CYS A 194 12.55 -17.00 11.11
C CYS A 194 12.59 -18.48 10.79
N ALA A 195 12.18 -19.36 11.72
CA ALA A 195 12.13 -20.81 11.49
C ALA A 195 11.10 -21.21 10.40
N GLN A 196 10.05 -20.40 10.19
CA GLN A 196 9.01 -20.63 9.18
C GLN A 196 9.21 -19.76 7.92
N CYS A 197 10.28 -18.95 7.88
CA CYS A 197 10.51 -17.99 6.82
C CYS A 197 11.08 -18.67 5.56
N SER A 198 10.30 -18.73 4.49
CA SER A 198 10.70 -19.35 3.21
C SER A 198 11.96 -18.73 2.59
N VAL A 199 12.24 -17.45 2.90
CA VAL A 199 13.41 -16.72 2.37
C VAL A 199 14.53 -16.55 3.38
N ALA A 200 14.52 -17.29 4.48
CA ALA A 200 15.53 -17.19 5.56
C ALA A 200 16.96 -17.43 5.06
N ALA A 201 17.16 -18.30 4.07
CA ALA A 201 18.48 -18.62 3.51
C ALA A 201 19.14 -17.41 2.81
N PHE A 202 18.37 -16.46 2.32
CA PHE A 202 18.85 -15.27 1.60
C PHE A 202 18.96 -14.02 2.50
N CYS A 203 18.53 -14.11 3.75
CA CYS A 203 18.37 -12.96 4.66
C CYS A 203 19.62 -12.75 5.52
N ASP A 204 20.12 -11.50 5.58
CA ASP A 204 21.31 -11.13 6.38
C ASP A 204 21.01 -10.97 7.89
N PHE A 205 19.74 -10.96 8.30
CA PHE A 205 19.36 -10.78 9.71
C PHE A 205 19.90 -11.88 10.60
N LYS A 206 20.58 -11.51 11.67
CA LYS A 206 21.15 -12.41 12.70
C LYS A 206 20.99 -11.80 14.09
N PRO A 207 20.82 -12.64 15.16
CA PRO A 207 20.55 -14.09 15.05
C PRO A 207 19.14 -14.35 14.51
N LYS A 208 18.95 -15.48 13.83
CA LYS A 208 17.62 -15.95 13.46
C LYS A 208 16.86 -16.34 14.74
N THR A 209 15.58 -16.01 14.82
CA THR A 209 14.72 -16.49 15.90
C THR A 209 14.33 -17.95 15.65
N ALA A 210 14.29 -18.72 16.74
CA ALA A 210 13.79 -20.09 16.71
C ALA A 210 12.29 -20.14 16.43
#